data_18e7cff07e28156dd5734ba29b3b71a2
#
_entry.id   18e7cff07e28156dd5734ba29b3b71a2
#
_cell.length_a   1.000
_cell.length_b   1.000
_cell.length_c   1.000
_cell.angle_alpha   90.00
_cell.angle_beta   90.00
_cell.angle_gamma   90.00
#
_symmetry.space_group_name_H-M   'P 1'
#
loop_
_entity.id
_entity.type
_entity.pdbx_description
1 polymer ?
#
loop_
_entity_poly.entity_id
_entity_poly.type
_entity_poly.pdbx_seq_one_letter_code
_entity_poly.pdbx_strand_id
1 'polypeptide(L)' 'MKSKMNIHWDQEGDLLEIRFGKPTTSYYEEVRDDVFERRDEKTGKIIGYAFFNVQKRKQTHPLDIVVDVPSEADMMVS' A
#
# COMPACT_ATOMS: atom_id res chain seq x y z
N MET A 1 5.84 20.44 5.50
CA MET A 1 4.88 19.65 6.30
C MET A 1 5.22 18.17 6.24
N LYS A 2 5.02 17.49 7.34
CA LYS A 2 5.30 16.06 7.39
C LYS A 2 4.06 15.27 7.04
N SER A 3 4.22 14.29 6.17
CA SER A 3 3.15 13.34 5.88
C SER A 3 3.24 12.18 6.85
N LYS A 4 2.08 11.61 7.18
CA LYS A 4 2.02 10.44 8.04
C LYS A 4 1.81 9.19 7.21
N MET A 5 2.45 8.12 7.62
CA MET A 5 2.28 6.82 7.03
C MET A 5 1.80 5.87 8.11
N ASN A 6 0.69 5.19 7.87
CA ASN A 6 0.16 4.19 8.78
C ASN A 6 0.47 2.82 8.23
N ILE A 7 1.01 1.97 9.09
CA ILE A 7 1.33 0.59 8.72
C ILE A 7 0.50 -0.31 9.62
N HIS A 8 -0.28 -1.17 9.01
CA HIS A 8 -1.18 -2.08 9.73
C HIS A 8 -0.88 -3.51 9.32
N TRP A 9 -0.62 -4.36 10.29
CA TRP A 9 -0.38 -5.78 10.07
C TRP A 9 -1.54 -6.59 10.68
N ASP A 10 -2.20 -7.37 9.83
CA ASP A 10 -3.27 -8.28 10.26
C ASP A 10 -2.77 -9.70 10.09
N GLN A 11 -2.42 -10.32 11.21
CA GLN A 11 -1.86 -11.66 11.21
C GLN A 11 -2.86 -12.72 10.75
N GLU A 12 -4.11 -12.58 11.13
CA GLU A 12 -5.14 -13.55 10.74
C GLU A 12 -5.39 -13.55 9.24
N GLY A 13 -5.48 -12.35 8.67
CA GLY A 13 -5.68 -12.21 7.24
C GLY A 13 -4.43 -12.34 6.41
N ASP A 14 -3.27 -12.42 7.06
CA ASP A 14 -1.96 -12.40 6.40
C ASP A 14 -1.85 -11.20 5.47
N LEU A 15 -2.21 -10.04 6.00
CA LEU A 15 -2.34 -8.80 5.23
C LEU A 15 -1.52 -7.70 5.87
N LEU A 16 -0.69 -7.05 5.05
CA LEU A 16 0.03 -5.86 5.45
C LEU A 16 -0.51 -4.68 4.65
N GLU A 17 -1.00 -3.65 5.35
CA GLU A 17 -1.49 -2.44 4.70
C GLU A 17 -0.59 -1.25 5.03
N ILE A 18 -0.35 -0.43 4.03
CA ILE A 18 0.35 0.84 4.19
C ILE A 18 -0.55 1.92 3.65
N ARG A 19 -0.81 2.94 4.47
CA ARG A 19 -1.68 4.07 4.09
C ARG A 19 -0.96 5.37 4.33
N PHE A 20 -1.13 6.31 3.42
CA PHE A 20 -0.59 7.67 3.58
C PHE A 20 -1.57 8.67 2.98
N GLY A 21 -1.37 9.93 3.33
CA GLY A 21 -2.30 10.98 2.90
C GLY A 21 -3.57 10.99 3.71
N LYS A 22 -4.56 11.73 3.24
CA LYS A 22 -5.85 11.84 3.91
C LYS A 22 -6.73 10.64 3.61
N PRO A 23 -7.50 10.16 4.60
CA PRO A 23 -8.49 9.11 4.33
C PRO A 23 -9.54 9.64 3.35
N THR A 24 -9.74 8.94 2.25
CA THR A 24 -10.73 9.28 1.25
C THR A 24 -11.37 8.02 0.73
N THR A 25 -12.46 8.18 0.00
CA THR A 25 -13.06 7.05 -0.70
C THR A 25 -12.06 6.54 -1.73
N SER A 26 -11.80 5.25 -1.70
CA SER A 26 -10.73 4.66 -2.51
C SER A 26 -11.11 3.30 -3.05
N TYR A 27 -10.32 2.83 -3.98
CA TYR A 27 -10.45 1.48 -4.52
C TYR A 27 -9.07 0.85 -4.62
N TYR A 28 -9.04 -0.49 -4.70
CA TYR A 28 -7.81 -1.25 -4.84
C TYR A 28 -7.64 -1.71 -6.28
N GLU A 29 -6.41 -1.68 -6.74
CA GLU A 29 -6.05 -2.17 -8.06
C GLU A 29 -4.89 -3.14 -7.91
N GLU A 30 -5.08 -4.37 -8.34
CA GLU A 30 -4.01 -5.37 -8.28
C GLU A 30 -2.98 -5.07 -9.35
N VAL A 31 -1.72 -4.88 -8.93
CA VAL A 31 -0.63 -4.53 -9.85
C VAL A 31 0.30 -5.71 -10.09
N ARG A 32 0.31 -6.67 -9.20
CA ARG A 32 1.00 -7.95 -9.35
C ARG A 32 0.44 -8.90 -8.31
N ASP A 33 0.81 -10.17 -8.36
CA ASP A 33 0.26 -11.18 -7.46
C ASP A 33 0.35 -10.75 -6.01
N ASP A 34 -0.80 -10.66 -5.35
CA ASP A 34 -0.93 -10.34 -3.93
C ASP A 34 -0.45 -8.94 -3.56
N VAL A 35 -0.24 -8.06 -4.55
CA VAL A 35 0.15 -6.68 -4.31
C VAL A 35 -0.88 -5.75 -4.94
N PHE A 36 -1.48 -4.90 -4.11
CA PHE A 36 -2.53 -3.98 -4.53
C PHE A 36 -2.11 -2.54 -4.24
N GLU A 37 -2.44 -1.65 -5.18
CA GLU A 37 -2.38 -0.21 -4.94
C GLU A 37 -3.75 0.26 -4.48
N ARG A 38 -3.75 1.14 -3.48
CA ARG A 38 -4.96 1.81 -3.06
C ARG A 38 -4.97 3.20 -3.69
N ARG A 39 -6.01 3.50 -4.44
CA ARG A 39 -6.10 4.76 -5.18
C ARG A 39 -7.29 5.57 -4.73
N ASP A 40 -7.10 6.89 -4.67
CA ASP A 40 -8.19 7.82 -4.41
C ASP A 40 -9.18 7.75 -5.57
N GLU A 41 -10.47 7.63 -5.23
CA GLU A 41 -11.52 7.47 -6.24
C GLU A 41 -11.65 8.69 -7.14
N LYS A 42 -11.40 9.89 -6.61
CA LYS A 42 -11.57 11.12 -7.36
C LYS A 42 -10.35 11.51 -8.18
N THR A 43 -9.17 11.34 -7.62
CA THR A 43 -7.94 11.82 -8.26
C THR A 43 -7.15 10.72 -8.95
N GLY A 44 -7.37 9.46 -8.57
CA GLY A 44 -6.59 8.34 -9.08
C GLY A 44 -5.20 8.23 -8.48
N LYS A 45 -4.86 9.09 -7.53
CA LYS A 45 -3.54 9.06 -6.92
C LYS A 45 -3.39 7.87 -5.97
N ILE A 46 -2.18 7.33 -5.90
CA ILE A 46 -1.88 6.24 -4.97
C ILE A 46 -1.85 6.80 -3.56
N ILE A 47 -2.67 6.22 -2.67
CA ILE A 47 -2.74 6.62 -1.27
C ILE A 47 -2.43 5.47 -0.32
N GLY A 48 -1.96 4.36 -0.85
CA GLY A 48 -1.55 3.24 -0.03
C GLY A 48 -1.30 1.99 -0.82
N TYR A 49 -0.97 0.94 -0.11
CA TYR A 49 -0.70 -0.38 -0.67
C TYR A 49 -1.27 -1.44 0.25
N ALA A 50 -1.58 -2.60 -0.32
CA ALA A 50 -1.97 -3.77 0.45
C ALA A 50 -1.21 -4.98 -0.08
N PHE A 51 -0.66 -5.76 0.84
CA PHE A 51 0.13 -6.94 0.50
C PHE A 51 -0.51 -8.15 1.17
N PHE A 52 -0.91 -9.13 0.38
CA PHE A 52 -1.55 -10.34 0.87
C PHE A 52 -0.55 -11.50 0.88
N ASN A 53 -0.81 -12.49 1.71
CA ASN A 53 0.00 -13.69 1.80
C ASN A 53 1.46 -13.42 2.14
N VAL A 54 1.68 -12.46 3.05
CA VAL A 54 3.02 -12.02 3.42
C VAL A 54 3.80 -13.14 4.13
N GLN A 55 3.17 -13.79 5.11
CA GLN A 55 3.82 -14.90 5.83
C GLN A 55 4.10 -16.07 4.93
N LYS A 56 3.16 -16.37 4.03
CA LYS A 56 3.33 -17.45 3.08
C LYS A 56 4.51 -17.19 2.16
N ARG A 57 4.68 -15.94 1.74
CA ARG A 57 5.79 -15.52 0.90
C ARG A 57 7.13 -15.63 1.64
N LYS A 58 7.14 -15.25 2.92
CA LYS A 58 8.34 -15.31 3.75
C LYS A 58 8.84 -16.74 4.00
N GLN A 59 7.97 -17.72 3.93
CA GLN A 59 8.35 -19.11 4.16
C GLN A 59 9.29 -19.64 3.10
N THR A 60 9.22 -19.11 1.91
CA THR A 60 10.03 -19.60 0.77
C THR A 60 11.19 -18.68 0.46
N HIS A 61 11.06 -17.39 0.73
CA HIS A 61 12.07 -16.41 0.39
C HIS A 61 12.09 -15.29 1.42
N PRO A 62 13.20 -14.55 1.54
CA PRO A 62 13.14 -13.29 2.27
C PRO A 62 12.04 -12.41 1.69
N LEU A 63 11.36 -11.68 2.55
CA LEU A 63 10.31 -10.78 2.09
C LEU A 63 10.94 -9.61 1.34
N ASP A 64 10.66 -9.54 0.06
CA ASP A 64 11.18 -8.48 -0.81
C ASP A 64 10.08 -8.15 -1.82
N ILE A 65 9.43 -7.02 -1.63
CA ILE A 65 8.32 -6.60 -2.46
C ILE A 65 8.67 -5.25 -3.07
N VAL A 66 8.61 -5.19 -4.39
CA VAL A 66 8.88 -3.94 -5.12
C VAL A 66 7.57 -3.30 -5.52
N VAL A 67 7.40 -2.05 -5.20
CA VAL A 67 6.22 -1.27 -5.59
C VAL A 67 6.67 0.05 -6.19
N ASP A 68 5.85 0.58 -7.08
CA ASP A 68 6.07 1.91 -7.61
C ASP A 68 5.55 2.93 -6.62
N VAL A 69 6.41 3.85 -6.23
CA VAL A 69 6.05 4.87 -5.25
C VAL A 69 5.54 6.10 -5.99
N PRO A 70 4.51 6.79 -5.45
CA PRO A 70 4.05 8.04 -6.06
C PRO A 70 5.21 9.03 -6.21
N SER A 71 5.09 9.95 -7.17
CA SER A 71 6.12 10.95 -7.36
C SER A 71 6.34 11.73 -6.08
N GLU A 72 7.54 12.27 -5.91
CA GLU A 72 7.88 13.05 -4.74
C GLU A 72 6.90 14.20 -4.51
N ALA A 73 6.46 14.84 -5.61
CA ALA A 73 5.50 15.92 -5.52
C ALA A 73 4.17 15.46 -4.93
N ASP A 74 3.70 14.29 -5.31
CA ASP A 74 2.46 13.74 -4.79
C ASP A 74 2.57 13.42 -3.30
N MET A 75 3.71 12.95 -2.87
CA MET A 75 3.93 12.62 -1.47
C MET A 75 4.09 13.85 -0.60
N MET A 76 4.72 14.89 -1.12
CA MET A 76 5.00 16.09 -0.37
C MET A 76 3.77 16.98 -0.20
N VAL A 77 2.82 16.89 -1.09
CA VAL A 77 1.61 17.70 -1.04
C VAL A 77 0.59 17.14 -0.06
N SER A 78 0.73 15.90 0.30
CA SER A 78 -0.21 15.24 1.21
C SER A 78 -0.19 15.78 2.63
#